data_bcd8f859bf0744ec1adfc5514ca8a61e
#
_entry.id   bcd8f859bf0744ec1adfc5514ca8a61e
#
_cell.length_a   1.000
_cell.length_b   1.000
_cell.length_c   1.000
_cell.angle_alpha   90.00
_cell.angle_beta   90.00
_cell.angle_gamma   90.00
#
_symmetry.space_group_name_H-M   'P 1'
#
loop_
_entity.id
_entity.type
_entity.pdbx_description
1 polymer ?
#
loop_
_entity_poly.entity_id
_entity_poly.type
_entity_poly.pdbx_seq_one_letter_code
_entity_poly.pdbx_strand_id
1 'polypeptide(L)'
;MVKYKDVYYDKYLLDNLEGFKRTVLNKNTSFVMVIDGRSGMGKTTLANQLGHFFDDNYGIDKIFWEPRKFLEGLEKAKKGDFLLFDEAMILSSRSAMSEINRMVVMAMSMIRSKQLFICFCVNSIFDLDRNLALSRADFLLHVYGDNLGDRGNFTAFFRAKGDIDRIKSLYLRGKKYYSYSQPRANFFGSQNIL
;
A
#
# COMPACT_ATOMS: atom_id res chain seq x y z
N MET A 1 -15.47 12.78 -7.03
CA MET A 1 -15.50 11.38 -6.54
C MET A 1 -16.47 10.57 -7.37
N VAL A 2 -16.19 9.29 -7.58
CA VAL A 2 -17.03 8.34 -8.34
C VAL A 2 -17.45 7.23 -7.40
N LYS A 3 -18.74 6.87 -7.41
CA LYS A 3 -19.26 5.76 -6.62
C LYS A 3 -18.91 4.43 -7.31
N TYR A 4 -18.25 3.53 -6.58
CA TYR A 4 -18.00 2.15 -7.01
C TYR A 4 -18.43 1.22 -5.87
N LYS A 5 -19.41 0.34 -6.15
CA LYS A 5 -20.16 -0.37 -5.11
C LYS A 5 -20.76 0.67 -4.12
N ASP A 6 -20.51 0.53 -2.84
CA ASP A 6 -21.03 1.46 -1.82
C ASP A 6 -19.99 2.47 -1.30
N VAL A 7 -18.84 2.57 -1.96
CA VAL A 7 -17.72 3.46 -1.60
C VAL A 7 -17.52 4.52 -2.67
N TYR A 8 -17.22 5.76 -2.25
CA TYR A 8 -16.86 6.85 -3.15
C TYR A 8 -15.33 6.92 -3.27
N TYR A 9 -14.82 6.83 -4.49
CA TYR A 9 -13.40 6.92 -4.80
C TYR A 9 -13.06 8.23 -5.52
N ASP A 10 -11.83 8.71 -5.31
CA ASP A 10 -11.24 9.66 -6.23
C ASP A 10 -11.19 9.06 -7.65
N LYS A 11 -11.54 9.85 -8.66
CA LYS A 11 -11.63 9.34 -10.04
C LYS A 11 -10.28 8.82 -10.55
N TYR A 12 -9.21 9.60 -10.35
CA TYR A 12 -7.88 9.20 -10.82
C TYR A 12 -7.38 7.96 -10.08
N LEU A 13 -7.69 7.86 -8.79
CA LEU A 13 -7.38 6.66 -8.02
C LEU A 13 -8.11 5.47 -8.61
N LEU A 14 -9.42 5.53 -8.82
CA LEU A 14 -10.24 4.44 -9.35
C LEU A 14 -9.74 3.96 -10.72
N ASP A 15 -9.49 4.88 -11.66
CA ASP A 15 -9.01 4.57 -13.00
C ASP A 15 -7.67 3.80 -12.97
N ASN A 16 -6.76 4.18 -12.06
CA ASN A 16 -5.49 3.48 -11.88
C ASN A 16 -5.67 2.10 -11.22
N LEU A 17 -6.51 1.99 -10.18
CA LEU A 17 -6.80 0.73 -9.50
C LEU A 17 -7.38 -0.32 -10.47
N GLU A 18 -8.28 0.08 -11.35
CA GLU A 18 -8.83 -0.80 -12.40
C GLU A 18 -7.74 -1.30 -13.36
N GLY A 19 -6.83 -0.41 -13.75
CA GLY A 19 -5.67 -0.75 -14.56
C GLY A 19 -4.75 -1.76 -13.88
N PHE A 20 -4.46 -1.57 -12.59
CA PHE A 20 -3.63 -2.49 -11.81
C PHE A 20 -4.32 -3.84 -11.63
N LYS A 21 -5.61 -3.87 -11.26
CA LYS A 21 -6.39 -5.11 -11.11
C LYS A 21 -6.36 -5.94 -12.39
N ARG A 22 -6.61 -5.31 -13.54
CA ARG A 22 -6.55 -5.96 -14.85
C ARG A 22 -5.16 -6.52 -15.16
N THR A 23 -4.12 -5.75 -14.86
CA THR A 23 -2.73 -6.16 -15.10
C THR A 23 -2.35 -7.38 -14.27
N VAL A 24 -2.67 -7.39 -12.99
CA VAL A 24 -2.38 -8.50 -12.07
C VAL A 24 -3.06 -9.79 -12.54
N LEU A 25 -4.35 -9.72 -12.80
CA LEU A 25 -5.14 -10.90 -13.16
C LEU A 25 -4.80 -11.47 -14.53
N ASN A 26 -4.37 -10.61 -15.49
CA ASN A 26 -4.06 -11.04 -16.86
C ASN A 26 -2.58 -11.44 -17.05
N LYS A 27 -1.65 -10.86 -16.27
CA LYS A 27 -0.21 -11.07 -16.49
C LYS A 27 0.46 -12.01 -15.49
N ASN A 28 -0.32 -12.72 -14.69
CA ASN A 28 0.19 -13.67 -13.70
C ASN A 28 1.26 -13.04 -12.79
N THR A 29 0.98 -11.86 -12.28
CA THR A 29 1.84 -11.11 -11.35
C THR A 29 1.06 -10.77 -10.09
N SER A 30 1.76 -10.33 -9.06
CA SER A 30 1.13 -9.79 -7.83
C SER A 30 1.35 -8.29 -7.77
N PHE A 31 0.60 -7.62 -6.90
CA PHE A 31 0.64 -6.18 -6.74
C PHE A 31 0.87 -5.82 -5.26
N VAL A 32 1.90 -5.05 -5.01
CA VAL A 32 2.27 -4.62 -3.67
C VAL A 32 2.09 -3.11 -3.55
N MET A 33 1.22 -2.72 -2.65
CA MET A 33 1.00 -1.32 -2.34
C MET A 33 1.47 -0.98 -0.92
N VAL A 34 1.86 0.26 -0.76
CA VAL A 34 2.21 0.86 0.53
C VAL A 34 1.30 2.06 0.74
N ILE A 35 0.68 2.15 1.90
CA ILE A 35 -0.02 3.34 2.35
C ILE A 35 0.75 3.87 3.55
N ASP A 36 1.30 5.06 3.41
CA ASP A 36 2.07 5.66 4.48
C ASP A 36 1.52 7.05 4.89
N GLY A 37 2.00 7.56 6.00
CA GLY A 37 1.57 8.82 6.57
C GLY A 37 1.45 8.76 8.09
N ARG A 38 1.26 9.90 8.72
CA ARG A 38 1.15 10.00 10.19
C ARG A 38 -0.01 9.18 10.73
N SER A 39 0.09 8.79 12.01
CA SER A 39 -1.03 8.14 12.71
C SER A 39 -2.27 9.04 12.71
N GLY A 40 -3.46 8.43 12.57
CA GLY A 40 -4.73 9.16 12.53
C GLY A 40 -5.11 9.79 11.19
N MET A 41 -4.29 9.71 10.14
CA MET A 41 -4.57 10.28 8.81
C MET A 41 -5.52 9.42 7.95
N GLY A 42 -6.00 8.27 8.44
CA GLY A 42 -6.97 7.43 7.73
C GLY A 42 -6.35 6.34 6.86
N LYS A 43 -5.07 5.96 7.09
CA LYS A 43 -4.40 4.87 6.34
C LYS A 43 -5.19 3.57 6.32
N THR A 44 -5.56 3.08 7.50
CA THR A 44 -6.32 1.82 7.66
C THR A 44 -7.67 1.87 6.97
N THR A 45 -8.38 3.00 7.08
CA THR A 45 -9.67 3.18 6.40
C THR A 45 -9.51 3.13 4.88
N LEU A 46 -8.52 3.85 4.35
CA LEU A 46 -8.20 3.82 2.92
C LEU A 46 -7.80 2.40 2.49
N ALA A 47 -6.96 1.71 3.25
CA ALA A 47 -6.56 0.33 2.96
C ALA A 47 -7.76 -0.63 2.90
N ASN A 48 -8.71 -0.50 3.84
CA ASN A 48 -9.93 -1.31 3.84
C ASN A 48 -10.81 -1.01 2.61
N GLN A 49 -10.96 0.25 2.23
CA GLN A 49 -11.69 0.61 1.00
C GLN A 49 -11.04 -0.02 -0.23
N LEU A 50 -9.70 0.00 -0.33
CA LEU A 50 -8.96 -0.68 -1.41
C LEU A 50 -9.14 -2.20 -1.35
N GLY A 51 -9.18 -2.79 -0.16
CA GLY A 51 -9.47 -4.22 0.01
C GLY A 51 -10.80 -4.61 -0.62
N HIS A 52 -11.88 -3.89 -0.33
CA HIS A 52 -13.19 -4.11 -0.94
C HIS A 52 -13.23 -3.82 -2.45
N PHE A 53 -12.34 -2.98 -2.96
CA PHE A 53 -12.20 -2.78 -4.40
C PHE A 53 -11.57 -3.99 -5.10
N PHE A 54 -10.47 -4.50 -4.55
CA PHE A 54 -9.69 -5.56 -5.20
C PHE A 54 -10.31 -6.95 -5.02
N ASP A 55 -10.92 -7.21 -3.87
CA ASP A 55 -11.37 -8.54 -3.42
C ASP A 55 -12.82 -8.49 -2.94
N ASP A 56 -13.70 -9.19 -3.64
CA ASP A 56 -15.13 -9.24 -3.31
C ASP A 56 -15.42 -10.02 -2.01
N ASN A 57 -14.47 -10.86 -1.57
CA ASN A 57 -14.53 -11.63 -0.32
C ASN A 57 -13.60 -11.05 0.76
N TYR A 58 -13.24 -9.76 0.65
CA TYR A 58 -12.40 -9.10 1.64
C TYR A 58 -13.13 -8.97 2.98
N GLY A 59 -12.48 -9.38 4.05
CA GLY A 59 -13.01 -9.34 5.40
C GLY A 59 -11.92 -9.25 6.46
N ILE A 60 -12.31 -9.28 7.73
CA ILE A 60 -11.41 -9.16 8.89
C ILE A 60 -10.35 -10.26 8.94
N ASP A 61 -10.63 -11.42 8.39
CA ASP A 61 -9.74 -12.56 8.28
C ASP A 61 -8.54 -12.32 7.35
N LYS A 62 -8.60 -11.24 6.55
CA LYS A 62 -7.53 -10.81 5.63
C LYS A 62 -6.79 -9.57 6.12
N ILE A 63 -7.02 -9.15 7.38
CA ILE A 63 -6.33 -8.05 8.05
C ILE A 63 -5.41 -8.61 9.13
N PHE A 64 -4.15 -8.22 9.09
CA PHE A 64 -3.11 -8.77 9.96
C PHE A 64 -2.34 -7.66 10.66
N TRP A 65 -1.99 -7.90 11.92
CA TRP A 65 -1.18 -7.03 12.76
C TRP A 65 0.08 -7.72 13.29
N GLU A 66 0.16 -9.05 13.09
CA GLU A 66 1.28 -9.88 13.53
C GLU A 66 1.96 -10.50 12.31
N PRO A 67 3.32 -10.43 12.21
CA PRO A 67 4.07 -10.97 11.09
C PRO A 67 3.79 -12.44 10.79
N ARG A 68 3.73 -13.27 11.84
CA ARG A 68 3.48 -14.73 11.69
C ARG A 68 2.10 -15.02 11.11
N LYS A 69 1.06 -14.34 11.62
CA LYS A 69 -0.31 -14.51 11.13
C LYS A 69 -0.45 -14.04 9.69
N PHE A 70 0.27 -12.98 9.31
CA PHE A 70 0.30 -12.54 7.93
C PHE A 70 0.92 -13.57 6.99
N LEU A 71 2.04 -14.22 7.38
CA LEU A 71 2.65 -15.30 6.60
C LEU A 71 1.71 -16.50 6.46
N GLU A 72 1.04 -16.90 7.54
CA GLU A 72 0.01 -17.95 7.50
C GLU A 72 -1.17 -17.58 6.60
N GLY A 73 -1.57 -16.32 6.61
CA GLY A 73 -2.59 -15.77 5.71
C GLY A 73 -2.15 -15.86 4.25
N LEU A 74 -0.90 -15.51 3.95
CA LEU A 74 -0.32 -15.64 2.61
C LEU A 74 -0.30 -17.10 2.11
N GLU A 75 -0.02 -18.06 2.98
CA GLU A 75 -0.05 -19.49 2.64
C GLU A 75 -1.45 -19.95 2.23
N LYS A 76 -2.46 -19.48 2.93
CA LYS A 76 -3.88 -19.84 2.72
C LYS A 76 -4.52 -19.04 1.59
N ALA A 77 -3.94 -17.91 1.22
CA ALA A 77 -4.49 -16.98 0.24
C ALA A 77 -4.69 -17.61 -1.14
N LYS A 78 -5.78 -17.26 -1.76
CA LYS A 78 -6.18 -17.66 -3.12
C LYS A 78 -5.90 -16.56 -4.12
N LYS A 79 -5.88 -16.92 -5.39
CA LYS A 79 -5.73 -15.97 -6.49
C LYS A 79 -6.75 -14.84 -6.40
N GLY A 80 -6.26 -13.61 -6.44
CA GLY A 80 -7.09 -12.40 -6.40
C GLY A 80 -7.39 -11.89 -4.99
N ASP A 81 -6.99 -12.61 -3.94
CA ASP A 81 -7.17 -12.13 -2.57
C ASP A 81 -6.37 -10.85 -2.32
N PHE A 82 -6.97 -9.98 -1.50
CA PHE A 82 -6.33 -8.79 -0.95
C PHE A 82 -5.98 -9.04 0.52
N LEU A 83 -4.73 -8.83 0.88
CA LEU A 83 -4.23 -9.00 2.25
C LEU A 83 -3.66 -7.68 2.76
N LEU A 84 -4.15 -7.25 3.91
CA LEU A 84 -3.70 -6.04 4.58
C LEU A 84 -2.82 -6.40 5.77
N PHE A 85 -1.61 -5.85 5.80
CA PHE A 85 -0.78 -5.79 6.99
C PHE A 85 -0.81 -4.38 7.56
N ASP A 86 -1.48 -4.20 8.70
CA ASP A 86 -1.63 -2.90 9.36
C ASP A 86 -0.67 -2.80 10.55
N GLU A 87 0.38 -2.03 10.37
CA GLU A 87 1.48 -1.87 11.32
C GLU A 87 1.16 -0.89 12.46
N ALA A 88 0.04 -0.21 12.44
CA ALA A 88 -0.24 0.90 13.34
C ALA A 88 -0.11 0.57 14.86
N MET A 89 -0.08 -0.71 15.24
CA MET A 89 -0.01 -1.14 16.63
C MET A 89 1.37 -1.68 17.07
N ILE A 90 2.33 -1.92 16.15
CA ILE A 90 3.57 -2.68 16.46
C ILE A 90 4.81 -1.78 16.59
N LEU A 91 4.77 -0.55 16.17
CA LEU A 91 5.97 0.29 15.99
C LEU A 91 6.41 1.05 17.21
N SER A 92 6.86 0.36 18.26
CA SER A 92 7.63 1.02 19.32
C SER A 92 9.13 0.64 19.34
N SER A 93 9.59 -0.31 18.55
CA SER A 93 10.98 -0.75 18.60
C SER A 93 11.63 -1.05 17.23
N ARG A 94 12.95 -0.81 17.14
CA ARG A 94 13.78 -1.18 15.99
C ARG A 94 13.77 -2.69 15.70
N SER A 95 13.57 -3.52 16.72
CA SER A 95 13.49 -4.98 16.58
C SER A 95 12.22 -5.42 15.85
N ALA A 96 11.07 -4.80 16.13
CA ALA A 96 9.81 -5.09 15.43
C ALA A 96 9.93 -4.74 13.95
N MET A 97 10.54 -3.60 13.60
CA MET A 97 10.78 -3.23 12.20
C MET A 97 11.69 -4.24 11.48
N SER A 98 12.71 -4.77 12.14
CA SER A 98 13.58 -5.82 11.57
C SER A 98 12.82 -7.11 11.31
N GLU A 99 11.86 -7.49 12.15
CA GLU A 99 11.00 -8.66 11.97
C GLU A 99 10.05 -8.47 10.80
N ILE A 100 9.40 -7.31 10.70
CA ILE A 100 8.53 -6.95 9.59
C ILE A 100 9.29 -6.97 8.27
N ASN A 101 10.46 -6.38 8.21
CA ASN A 101 11.28 -6.38 7.00
C ASN A 101 11.65 -7.81 6.56
N ARG A 102 12.01 -8.70 7.49
CA ARG A 102 12.25 -10.12 7.19
C ARG A 102 10.99 -10.81 6.69
N MET A 103 9.85 -10.59 7.35
CA MET A 103 8.56 -11.13 6.94
C MET A 103 8.21 -10.68 5.51
N VAL A 104 8.35 -9.41 5.21
CA VAL A 104 8.08 -8.87 3.88
C VAL A 104 8.95 -9.53 2.81
N VAL A 105 10.25 -9.71 3.07
CA VAL A 105 11.15 -10.40 2.14
C VAL A 105 10.71 -11.85 1.92
N MET A 106 10.34 -12.57 2.97
CA MET A 106 9.80 -13.94 2.86
C MET A 106 8.47 -13.96 2.09
N ALA A 107 7.54 -13.05 2.43
CA ALA A 107 6.27 -12.89 1.74
C ALA A 107 6.45 -12.72 0.24
N MET A 108 7.42 -11.89 -0.18
CA MET A 108 7.70 -11.61 -1.59
C MET A 108 8.12 -12.84 -2.40
N SER A 109 8.74 -13.85 -1.78
CA SER A 109 9.06 -15.11 -2.45
C SER A 109 7.82 -15.98 -2.69
N MET A 110 6.83 -15.90 -1.80
CA MET A 110 5.60 -16.70 -1.83
C MET A 110 4.53 -16.12 -2.77
N ILE A 111 4.50 -14.80 -2.92
CA ILE A 111 3.42 -14.06 -3.60
C ILE A 111 3.40 -14.27 -5.10
N ARG A 112 4.58 -14.40 -5.74
CA ARG A 112 4.71 -14.37 -7.20
C ARG A 112 3.79 -15.30 -7.98
N SER A 113 3.50 -16.49 -7.43
CA SER A 113 2.67 -17.50 -8.10
C SER A 113 1.17 -17.35 -7.85
N LYS A 114 0.76 -16.51 -6.88
CA LYS A 114 -0.62 -16.49 -6.37
C LYS A 114 -1.47 -15.33 -6.89
N GLN A 115 -0.91 -14.37 -7.62
CA GLN A 115 -1.63 -13.19 -8.13
C GLN A 115 -2.39 -12.44 -7.01
N LEU A 116 -1.70 -12.12 -5.93
CA LEU A 116 -2.26 -11.46 -4.76
C LEU A 116 -2.15 -9.93 -4.86
N PHE A 117 -3.06 -9.27 -4.16
CA PHE A 117 -2.97 -7.85 -3.83
C PHE A 117 -2.56 -7.72 -2.38
N ILE A 118 -1.46 -7.02 -2.12
CA ILE A 118 -0.92 -6.86 -0.76
C ILE A 118 -0.80 -5.38 -0.44
N CYS A 119 -1.25 -5.02 0.73
CA CYS A 119 -1.17 -3.66 1.24
C CYS A 119 -0.43 -3.64 2.58
N PHE A 120 0.56 -2.76 2.68
CA PHE A 120 1.25 -2.45 3.93
C PHE A 120 0.89 -1.03 4.36
N CYS A 121 0.31 -0.88 5.56
CA CYS A 121 0.15 0.41 6.21
C CYS A 121 1.34 0.68 7.12
N VAL A 122 2.08 1.76 6.88
CA VAL A 122 3.28 2.14 7.64
C VAL A 122 3.27 3.62 7.99
N ASN A 123 4.12 4.06 8.90
CA ASN A 123 4.23 5.48 9.20
C ASN A 123 4.99 6.26 8.14
N SER A 124 6.01 5.64 7.55
CA SER A 124 6.75 6.22 6.44
C SER A 124 7.36 5.13 5.56
N ILE A 125 7.30 5.30 4.24
CA ILE A 125 8.01 4.43 3.30
C ILE A 125 9.52 4.42 3.55
N PHE A 126 10.06 5.49 4.12
CA PHE A 126 11.50 5.62 4.41
C PHE A 126 11.96 4.72 5.57
N ASP A 127 11.04 4.22 6.39
CA ASP A 127 11.33 3.27 7.47
C ASP A 127 11.36 1.82 6.97
N LEU A 128 10.79 1.55 5.79
CA LEU A 128 10.81 0.23 5.19
C LEU A 128 12.22 -0.19 4.74
N ASP A 129 12.40 -1.51 4.65
CA ASP A 129 13.60 -2.08 4.05
C ASP A 129 13.81 -1.55 2.63
N ARG A 130 15.08 -1.29 2.31
CA ARG A 130 15.47 -0.75 1.01
C ARG A 130 14.99 -1.62 -0.16
N ASN A 131 15.07 -2.94 -0.02
CA ASN A 131 14.68 -3.86 -1.09
C ASN A 131 13.18 -3.83 -1.33
N LEU A 132 12.36 -3.71 -0.26
CA LEU A 132 10.93 -3.54 -0.40
C LEU A 132 10.60 -2.23 -1.13
N ALA A 133 11.11 -1.12 -0.62
CA ALA A 133 10.83 0.20 -1.18
C ALA A 133 11.31 0.37 -2.63
N LEU A 134 12.50 -0.17 -2.97
CA LEU A 134 13.10 0.03 -4.29
C LEU A 134 12.69 -0.99 -5.36
N SER A 135 12.32 -2.21 -4.95
CA SER A 135 12.21 -3.33 -5.90
C SER A 135 10.86 -4.04 -5.86
N ARG A 136 10.01 -3.75 -4.88
CA ARG A 136 8.78 -4.52 -4.66
C ARG A 136 7.52 -3.67 -4.56
N ALA A 137 7.61 -2.44 -4.06
CA ALA A 137 6.45 -1.56 -4.00
C ALA A 137 6.08 -1.09 -5.42
N ASP A 138 4.89 -1.46 -5.87
CA ASP A 138 4.34 -1.09 -7.17
C ASP A 138 3.56 0.22 -7.10
N PHE A 139 2.97 0.52 -5.92
CA PHE A 139 2.12 1.67 -5.69
C PHE A 139 2.30 2.19 -4.26
N LEU A 140 2.48 3.50 -4.12
CA LEU A 140 2.56 4.20 -2.85
C LEU A 140 1.49 5.28 -2.81
N LEU A 141 0.68 5.26 -1.75
CA LEU A 141 -0.21 6.34 -1.36
C LEU A 141 0.31 6.98 -0.07
N HIS A 142 0.85 8.20 -0.19
CA HIS A 142 1.23 9.01 0.96
C HIS A 142 0.03 9.82 1.44
N VAL A 143 -0.54 9.44 2.59
CA VAL A 143 -1.71 10.10 3.19
C VAL A 143 -1.24 11.23 4.11
N TYR A 144 -1.83 12.40 3.95
CA TYR A 144 -1.48 13.59 4.73
C TYR A 144 -2.71 14.44 5.05
N GLY A 145 -2.54 15.37 5.99
CA GLY A 145 -3.50 16.41 6.32
C GLY A 145 -2.74 17.69 6.65
N ASP A 146 -3.26 18.82 6.23
CA ASP A 146 -2.63 20.13 6.43
C ASP A 146 -2.94 20.67 7.83
N ASN A 147 -4.09 20.31 8.40
CA ASN A 147 -4.55 20.74 9.73
C ASN A 147 -4.88 19.53 10.61
N LEU A 148 -4.97 19.78 11.92
CA LEU A 148 -5.44 18.78 12.87
C LEU A 148 -6.89 18.38 12.55
N GLY A 149 -7.09 17.10 12.23
CA GLY A 149 -8.40 16.55 11.86
C GLY A 149 -8.63 16.40 10.36
N ASP A 150 -7.82 17.04 9.52
CA ASP A 150 -7.87 16.80 8.07
C ASP A 150 -7.42 15.35 7.78
N ARG A 151 -8.20 14.67 6.96
CA ARG A 151 -7.95 13.26 6.61
C ARG A 151 -8.26 13.00 5.15
N GLY A 152 -7.63 11.95 4.61
CA GLY A 152 -7.98 11.41 3.30
C GLY A 152 -7.33 12.10 2.11
N ASN A 153 -6.56 13.16 2.28
CA ASN A 153 -5.72 13.66 1.21
C ASN A 153 -4.54 12.72 0.99
N PHE A 154 -4.20 12.49 -0.25
CA PHE A 154 -3.07 11.63 -0.57
C PHE A 154 -2.30 12.09 -1.81
N THR A 155 -1.04 11.70 -1.88
CA THR A 155 -0.21 11.75 -3.08
C THR A 155 0.09 10.34 -3.53
N ALA A 156 -0.01 10.08 -4.84
CA ALA A 156 0.22 8.77 -5.42
C ALA A 156 1.54 8.72 -6.19
N PHE A 157 2.33 7.68 -5.93
CA PHE A 157 3.59 7.41 -6.62
C PHE A 157 3.60 5.98 -7.15
N PHE A 158 3.95 5.82 -8.43
CA PHE A 158 4.13 4.53 -9.08
C PHE A 158 4.97 4.68 -10.34
N ARG A 159 5.39 3.57 -10.92
CA ARG A 159 6.06 3.54 -12.20
C ARG A 159 5.06 3.52 -13.33
N ALA A 160 4.87 4.65 -14.00
CA ALA A 160 4.10 4.70 -15.23
C ALA A 160 4.90 4.16 -16.43
N LYS A 161 4.22 3.65 -17.45
CA LYS A 161 4.85 3.16 -18.68
C LYS A 161 5.62 4.30 -19.36
N GLY A 162 6.90 4.07 -19.62
CA GLY A 162 7.79 5.07 -20.25
C GLY A 162 8.28 6.18 -19.33
N ASP A 163 7.99 6.10 -18.03
CA ASP A 163 8.42 7.08 -17.02
C ASP A 163 9.41 6.46 -16.03
N ILE A 164 10.03 7.34 -15.23
CA ILE A 164 10.89 6.93 -14.11
C ILE A 164 10.08 6.15 -13.07
N ASP A 165 10.76 5.29 -12.35
CA ASP A 165 10.22 4.69 -11.15
C ASP A 165 10.20 5.75 -10.03
N ARG A 166 9.02 6.32 -9.78
CA ARG A 166 8.84 7.45 -8.85
C ARG A 166 8.98 7.02 -7.41
N ILE A 167 8.60 5.79 -7.04
CA ILE A 167 8.80 5.27 -5.69
C ILE A 167 10.29 5.13 -5.40
N LYS A 168 11.02 4.53 -6.32
CA LYS A 168 12.48 4.40 -6.21
C LYS A 168 13.17 5.76 -6.13
N SER A 169 12.79 6.68 -7.00
CA SER A 169 13.35 8.04 -7.01
C SER A 169 13.03 8.80 -5.72
N LEU A 170 11.78 8.70 -5.23
CA LEU A 170 11.34 9.27 -3.95
C LEU A 170 12.19 8.75 -2.78
N TYR A 171 12.29 7.41 -2.68
CA TYR A 171 13.05 6.79 -1.60
C TYR A 171 14.52 7.23 -1.58
N LEU A 172 15.18 7.22 -2.74
CA LEU A 172 16.59 7.59 -2.83
C LEU A 172 16.86 9.06 -2.52
N ARG A 173 15.96 9.96 -2.93
CA ARG A 173 16.12 11.41 -2.73
C ARG A 173 15.56 11.89 -1.41
N GLY A 174 14.43 11.32 -0.98
CA GLY A 174 13.68 11.78 0.19
C GLY A 174 14.14 11.20 1.52
N LYS A 175 14.79 10.02 1.54
CA LYS A 175 15.10 9.28 2.77
C LYS A 175 15.87 10.08 3.80
N LYS A 176 16.83 10.91 3.37
CA LYS A 176 17.65 11.71 4.31
C LYS A 176 16.82 12.70 5.16
N TYR A 177 15.78 13.26 4.57
CA TYR A 177 14.96 14.31 5.19
C TYR A 177 13.50 13.91 5.38
N TYR A 178 13.14 12.66 5.10
CA TYR A 178 11.75 12.17 5.10
C TYR A 178 10.83 13.03 4.23
N SER A 179 11.35 13.45 3.07
CA SER A 179 10.67 14.40 2.18
C SER A 179 9.99 13.70 1.01
N TYR A 180 8.73 14.05 0.78
CA TYR A 180 7.90 13.59 -0.34
C TYR A 180 7.83 14.60 -1.50
N SER A 181 8.66 15.64 -1.48
CA SER A 181 8.63 16.72 -2.46
C SER A 181 9.23 16.35 -3.84
N GLN A 182 10.11 15.34 -3.88
CA GLN A 182 10.83 14.93 -5.09
C GLN A 182 10.91 13.41 -5.24
N PRO A 183 10.53 12.84 -6.38
CA PRO A 183 10.01 13.49 -7.58
C PRO A 183 8.57 13.96 -7.40
N ARG A 184 8.04 14.72 -8.36
CA ARG A 184 6.61 15.06 -8.39
C ARG A 184 5.77 13.78 -8.41
N ALA A 185 4.70 13.73 -7.62
CA ALA A 185 3.75 12.63 -7.60
C ALA A 185 3.14 12.36 -8.99
N ASN A 186 2.64 11.16 -9.21
CA ASN A 186 1.88 10.84 -10.41
C ASN A 186 0.56 11.61 -10.43
N PHE A 187 -0.14 11.64 -9.28
CA PHE A 187 -1.33 12.47 -9.07
C PHE A 187 -1.55 12.74 -7.59
N PHE A 188 -2.45 13.67 -7.32
CA PHE A 188 -2.96 14.02 -6.00
C PHE A 188 -4.44 13.72 -5.98
N GLY A 189 -4.97 13.32 -4.84
CA GLY A 189 -6.39 13.04 -4.69
C GLY A 189 -6.83 13.14 -3.24
N SER A 190 -8.12 12.97 -3.06
CA SER A 190 -8.73 12.86 -1.75
C SER A 190 -9.74 11.72 -1.74
N GLN A 191 -9.78 11.00 -0.65
CA GLN A 191 -10.67 9.86 -0.44
C GLN A 191 -11.58 10.15 0.73
N ASN A 192 -12.87 9.85 0.59
CA ASN A 192 -13.78 9.90 1.71
C ASN A 192 -13.45 8.76 2.68
N ILE A 193 -13.03 9.12 3.89
CA ILE A 193 -12.65 8.19 4.96
C ILE A 193 -13.58 8.29 6.17
N LEU A 194 -14.80 8.80 5.96
CA LEU A 194 -15.84 8.82 6.98
C LEU A 194 -16.52 7.47 7.11
#